data_b620a70208aaa0fac2e0b09bae6b62f7
#
_entry.id   b620a70208aaa0fac2e0b09bae6b62f7
#
_cell.length_a   1.000
_cell.length_b   1.000
_cell.length_c   1.000
_cell.angle_alpha   90.00
_cell.angle_beta   90.00
_cell.angle_gamma   90.00
#
_symmetry.space_group_name_H-M   'P 1'
#
loop_
_entity.id
_entity.type
_entity.pdbx_description
1 polymer ?
#
loop_
_entity_poly.entity_id
_entity_poly.type
_entity_poly.pdbx_seq_one_letter_code
_entity_poly.pdbx_strand_id
1 'polypeptide(L)'
;CLHFHYAHAVPQARLGYSVFNSDGEWCGVILFSNGANQFIASSFSMVQGQVMELVRVALNGKQECTSQALAMALKLLKIDAPAVRLVVSYADRNQGHIGTIYQATNWYYLGEFASERGIMLNGKLTHRRSINSKYGTSTIDWLREHVDPKAEVIKGETKIKYVFPLDKRCMKTIKSMSKPYPKR
;
A
#
# COMPACT_ATOMS: atom_id res chain seq x y z
N CYS A 1 6.17 -12.60 -6.79
CA CYS A 1 6.06 -11.16 -7.14
C CYS A 1 6.61 -10.87 -8.55
N LEU A 2 7.83 -11.33 -8.87
CA LEU A 2 8.46 -10.97 -10.16
C LEU A 2 7.64 -11.42 -11.38
N HIS A 3 6.96 -12.56 -11.30
CA HIS A 3 6.21 -13.13 -12.43
C HIS A 3 4.71 -12.82 -12.39
N PHE A 4 4.12 -12.70 -11.20
CA PHE A 4 2.65 -12.65 -11.05
C PHE A 4 2.10 -11.26 -10.69
N HIS A 5 2.96 -10.25 -10.64
CA HIS A 5 2.52 -8.89 -10.34
C HIS A 5 3.04 -7.91 -11.39
N TYR A 6 2.15 -7.02 -11.85
CA TYR A 6 2.43 -6.03 -12.90
C TYR A 6 3.66 -5.15 -12.65
N ALA A 7 4.01 -4.92 -11.38
CA ALA A 7 5.18 -4.10 -11.04
C ALA A 7 6.53 -4.83 -11.19
N HIS A 8 6.53 -6.14 -11.45
CA HIS A 8 7.73 -6.99 -11.63
C HIS A 8 8.86 -6.72 -10.62
N ALA A 9 8.49 -6.32 -9.40
CA ALA A 9 9.42 -5.98 -8.33
C ALA A 9 8.98 -6.59 -7.00
N VAL A 10 9.94 -6.96 -6.16
CA VAL A 10 9.69 -7.42 -4.79
C VAL A 10 9.79 -6.18 -3.88
N PRO A 11 8.69 -5.74 -3.25
CA PRO A 11 8.76 -4.67 -2.28
C PRO A 11 9.48 -5.15 -1.01
N GLN A 12 10.00 -4.21 -0.24
CA GLN A 12 10.47 -4.52 1.11
C GLN A 12 9.27 -5.05 1.92
N ALA A 13 9.35 -6.29 2.36
CA ALA A 13 8.33 -6.94 3.17
C ALA A 13 8.89 -7.30 4.54
N ARG A 14 8.02 -7.27 5.56
CA ARG A 14 8.32 -7.74 6.92
C ARG A 14 7.75 -9.13 7.16
N LEU A 15 6.55 -9.37 6.65
CA LEU A 15 5.85 -10.66 6.73
C LEU A 15 5.28 -11.01 5.37
N GLY A 16 5.23 -12.28 5.07
CA GLY A 16 4.67 -12.81 3.83
C GLY A 16 4.08 -14.18 4.03
N TYR A 17 2.98 -14.44 3.32
CA TYR A 17 2.28 -15.72 3.36
C TYR A 17 2.24 -16.30 1.96
N SER A 18 2.73 -17.54 1.81
CA SER A 18 2.56 -18.33 0.60
C SER A 18 1.12 -18.83 0.50
N VAL A 19 0.58 -18.76 -0.71
CA VAL A 19 -0.76 -19.26 -1.02
C VAL A 19 -0.63 -20.53 -1.84
N PHE A 20 -1.32 -21.57 -1.42
CA PHE A 20 -1.43 -22.84 -2.11
C PHE A 20 -2.91 -23.11 -2.41
N ASN A 21 -3.19 -23.80 -3.51
CA ASN A 21 -4.54 -24.29 -3.81
C ASN A 21 -4.82 -25.62 -3.07
N SER A 22 -6.04 -26.17 -3.26
CA SER A 22 -6.45 -27.46 -2.66
C SER A 22 -5.58 -28.63 -3.09
N ASP A 23 -4.96 -28.57 -4.26
CA ASP A 23 -4.08 -29.61 -4.78
C ASP A 23 -2.64 -29.49 -4.24
N GLY A 24 -2.38 -28.49 -3.40
CA GLY A 24 -1.06 -28.20 -2.82
C GLY A 24 -0.11 -27.48 -3.77
N GLU A 25 -0.59 -26.98 -4.93
CA GLU A 25 0.24 -26.19 -5.83
C GLU A 25 0.41 -24.77 -5.28
N TRP A 26 1.63 -24.28 -5.35
CA TRP A 26 1.93 -22.89 -4.97
C TRP A 26 1.33 -21.88 -5.95
N CYS A 27 0.50 -20.99 -5.45
CA CYS A 27 -0.22 -19.99 -6.22
C CYS A 27 0.38 -18.58 -6.13
N GLY A 28 1.30 -18.34 -5.21
CA GLY A 28 1.94 -17.04 -5.04
C GLY A 28 2.06 -16.57 -3.60
N VAL A 29 2.11 -15.25 -3.39
CA VAL A 29 2.38 -14.66 -2.08
C VAL A 29 1.52 -13.42 -1.80
N ILE A 30 1.25 -13.21 -0.51
CA ILE A 30 0.65 -11.99 0.04
C ILE A 30 1.66 -11.39 1.01
N LEU A 31 2.07 -10.11 0.78
CA LEU A 31 3.17 -9.46 1.50
C LEU A 31 2.71 -8.24 2.27
N PHE A 32 3.20 -8.13 3.50
CA PHE A 32 2.98 -7.01 4.41
C PHE A 32 4.30 -6.34 4.78
N SER A 33 4.29 -5.00 4.89
CA SER A 33 5.44 -4.19 5.30
C SER A 33 5.07 -3.21 6.42
N ASN A 34 6.07 -2.55 7.00
CA ASN A 34 5.83 -1.47 7.96
C ASN A 34 5.28 -0.18 7.29
N GLY A 35 5.03 -0.22 5.97
CA GLY A 35 4.63 0.92 5.17
C GLY A 35 5.82 1.75 4.67
N ALA A 36 5.61 2.37 3.51
CA ALA A 36 6.61 3.21 2.88
C ALA A 36 6.77 4.59 3.58
N ASN A 37 5.77 4.98 4.38
CA ASN A 37 5.72 6.26 5.07
C ASN A 37 5.64 6.02 6.58
N GLN A 38 6.63 6.53 7.32
CA GLN A 38 6.67 6.47 8.78
C GLN A 38 5.47 7.17 9.48
N PHE A 39 4.80 8.09 8.78
CA PHE A 39 3.65 8.83 9.30
C PHE A 39 2.31 8.12 9.06
N ILE A 40 2.32 6.92 8.45
CA ILE A 40 1.06 6.21 8.18
C ILE A 40 0.30 5.89 9.47
N ALA A 41 1.00 5.57 10.54
CA ALA A 41 0.40 5.26 11.84
C ALA A 41 -0.18 6.49 12.54
N SER A 42 0.51 7.63 12.49
CA SER A 42 0.07 8.87 13.13
C SER A 42 -1.25 9.39 12.56
N SER A 43 -1.54 9.13 11.26
CA SER A 43 -2.82 9.50 10.64
C SER A 43 -4.04 8.75 11.25
N PHE A 44 -3.79 7.73 12.06
CA PHE A 44 -4.80 6.96 12.80
C PHE A 44 -4.64 7.08 14.32
N SER A 45 -3.85 8.05 14.80
CA SER A 45 -3.50 8.20 16.23
C SER A 45 -2.86 6.92 16.81
N MET A 46 -2.03 6.25 16.00
CA MET A 46 -1.31 5.03 16.34
C MET A 46 0.20 5.27 16.26
N VAL A 47 0.96 4.40 16.94
CA VAL A 47 2.42 4.41 16.86
C VAL A 47 2.91 3.47 15.75
N GLN A 48 4.13 3.71 15.30
CA GLN A 48 4.79 2.83 14.33
C GLN A 48 4.86 1.40 14.89
N GLY A 49 4.57 0.41 14.05
CA GLY A 49 4.46 -1.00 14.46
C GLY A 49 3.03 -1.45 14.78
N GLN A 50 2.10 -0.54 15.04
CA GLN A 50 0.67 -0.86 15.17
C GLN A 50 -0.07 -0.85 13.82
N VAL A 51 0.56 -0.33 12.77
CA VAL A 51 0.00 -0.29 11.43
C VAL A 51 0.96 -0.98 10.47
N MET A 52 0.44 -1.86 9.64
CA MET A 52 1.16 -2.46 8.52
C MET A 52 0.48 -2.11 7.20
N GLU A 53 1.25 -2.15 6.13
CA GLU A 53 0.76 -1.98 4.77
C GLU A 53 0.73 -3.33 4.06
N LEU A 54 -0.42 -3.70 3.49
CA LEU A 54 -0.51 -4.77 2.51
C LEU A 54 0.05 -4.23 1.20
N VAL A 55 1.29 -4.61 0.91
CA VAL A 55 2.05 -4.05 -0.23
C VAL A 55 1.93 -4.88 -1.49
N ARG A 56 1.53 -6.16 -1.36
CA ARG A 56 1.47 -7.04 -2.52
C ARG A 56 0.49 -8.19 -2.31
N VAL A 57 -0.33 -8.42 -3.33
CA VAL A 57 -1.06 -9.68 -3.56
C VAL A 57 -0.61 -10.13 -4.94
N ALA A 58 0.30 -11.12 -5.00
CA ALA A 58 0.91 -11.60 -6.23
C ALA A 58 0.57 -13.08 -6.39
N LEU A 59 -0.53 -13.35 -7.08
CA LEU A 59 -1.08 -14.69 -7.30
C LEU A 59 -1.16 -15.00 -8.81
N ASN A 60 -1.05 -16.28 -9.14
CA ASN A 60 -1.02 -16.77 -10.53
C ASN A 60 -2.41 -17.07 -11.12
N GLY A 61 -3.48 -16.90 -10.34
CA GLY A 61 -4.84 -17.19 -10.76
C GLY A 61 -5.30 -18.64 -10.53
N LYS A 62 -4.42 -19.54 -10.07
CA LYS A 62 -4.77 -20.94 -9.81
C LYS A 62 -5.37 -21.19 -8.42
N GLN A 63 -5.38 -20.18 -7.55
CA GLN A 63 -6.05 -20.26 -6.25
C GLN A 63 -7.59 -20.26 -6.44
N GLU A 64 -8.33 -20.94 -5.59
CA GLU A 64 -9.78 -21.03 -5.66
C GLU A 64 -10.45 -19.67 -5.49
N CYS A 65 -9.96 -18.86 -4.55
CA CYS A 65 -10.53 -17.55 -4.26
C CYS A 65 -9.50 -16.58 -3.65
N THR A 66 -9.23 -15.49 -4.36
CA THR A 66 -8.28 -14.46 -3.90
C THR A 66 -8.73 -13.79 -2.60
N SER A 67 -10.04 -13.55 -2.42
CA SER A 67 -10.54 -12.93 -1.20
C SER A 67 -10.45 -13.85 0.02
N GLN A 68 -10.59 -15.16 -0.16
CA GLN A 68 -10.35 -16.14 0.91
C GLN A 68 -8.86 -16.18 1.30
N ALA A 69 -7.96 -16.21 0.32
CA ALA A 69 -6.52 -16.15 0.57
C ALA A 69 -6.14 -14.89 1.36
N LEU A 70 -6.68 -13.73 0.97
CA LEU A 70 -6.45 -12.48 1.71
C LEU A 70 -7.03 -12.53 3.12
N ALA A 71 -8.25 -13.03 3.29
CA ALA A 71 -8.89 -13.16 4.61
C ALA A 71 -8.08 -14.10 5.54
N MET A 72 -7.52 -15.19 5.00
CA MET A 72 -6.66 -16.10 5.75
C MET A 72 -5.34 -15.42 6.12
N ALA A 73 -4.70 -14.72 5.20
CA ALA A 73 -3.48 -13.97 5.47
C ALA A 73 -3.67 -12.92 6.58
N LEU A 74 -4.82 -12.23 6.63
CA LEU A 74 -5.16 -11.30 7.71
C LEU A 74 -5.36 -11.99 9.06
N LYS A 75 -5.92 -13.21 9.07
CA LYS A 75 -6.05 -14.01 10.31
C LYS A 75 -4.68 -14.43 10.83
N LEU A 76 -3.81 -14.91 9.95
CA LEU A 76 -2.44 -15.30 10.31
C LEU A 76 -1.63 -14.08 10.78
N LEU A 77 -1.75 -12.94 10.07
CA LEU A 77 -1.09 -11.70 10.47
C LEU A 77 -1.45 -11.28 11.90
N LYS A 78 -2.73 -11.44 12.29
CA LYS A 78 -3.17 -11.12 13.65
C LYS A 78 -2.53 -12.00 14.72
N ILE A 79 -2.18 -13.24 14.37
CA ILE A 79 -1.49 -14.20 15.26
C ILE A 79 0.00 -13.88 15.30
N ASP A 80 0.64 -13.71 14.14
CA ASP A 80 2.10 -13.57 14.01
C ASP A 80 2.60 -12.17 14.39
N ALA A 81 1.72 -11.17 14.33
CA ALA A 81 2.03 -9.78 14.66
C ALA A 81 0.95 -9.15 15.56
N PRO A 82 0.80 -9.61 16.81
CA PRO A 82 -0.29 -9.19 17.70
C PRO A 82 -0.27 -7.69 18.07
N ALA A 83 0.88 -7.02 17.91
CA ALA A 83 0.99 -5.57 18.07
C ALA A 83 0.33 -4.78 16.93
N VAL A 84 0.11 -5.41 15.76
CA VAL A 84 -0.52 -4.75 14.61
C VAL A 84 -2.03 -4.68 14.82
N ARG A 85 -2.55 -3.47 14.79
CA ARG A 85 -3.97 -3.16 15.04
C ARG A 85 -4.73 -2.80 13.77
N LEU A 86 -4.01 -2.33 12.75
CA LEU A 86 -4.58 -1.84 11.50
C LEU A 86 -3.72 -2.26 10.32
N VAL A 87 -4.36 -2.67 9.24
CA VAL A 87 -3.72 -2.87 7.93
C VAL A 87 -4.23 -1.82 6.96
N VAL A 88 -3.32 -1.20 6.22
CA VAL A 88 -3.62 -0.22 5.17
C VAL A 88 -3.23 -0.82 3.82
N SER A 89 -3.97 -0.50 2.77
CA SER A 89 -3.59 -0.84 1.41
C SER A 89 -4.07 0.21 0.42
N TYR A 90 -3.44 0.22 -0.75
CA TYR A 90 -3.74 1.17 -1.80
C TYR A 90 -4.03 0.44 -3.11
N ALA A 91 -5.20 0.69 -3.70
CA ALA A 91 -5.50 0.27 -5.05
C ALA A 91 -5.00 1.34 -6.04
N ASP A 92 -4.40 0.88 -7.13
CA ASP A 92 -3.85 1.74 -8.19
C ASP A 92 -4.85 1.84 -9.33
N ARG A 93 -5.40 3.03 -9.54
CA ARG A 93 -6.33 3.29 -10.65
C ARG A 93 -5.70 3.14 -12.02
N ASN A 94 -4.40 3.36 -12.17
CA ASN A 94 -3.69 3.15 -13.44
C ASN A 94 -3.79 1.73 -13.96
N GLN A 95 -4.00 0.78 -13.03
CA GLN A 95 -4.18 -0.64 -13.35
C GLN A 95 -5.66 -1.03 -13.43
N GLY A 96 -6.58 -0.06 -13.49
CA GLY A 96 -8.01 -0.31 -13.46
C GLY A 96 -8.51 -0.86 -12.12
N HIS A 97 -7.70 -0.83 -11.09
CA HIS A 97 -8.04 -1.41 -9.80
C HIS A 97 -8.82 -0.43 -8.93
N ILE A 98 -10.07 -0.75 -8.67
CA ILE A 98 -10.94 -0.01 -7.73
C ILE A 98 -10.95 -0.63 -6.33
N GLY A 99 -10.16 -1.66 -6.09
CA GLY A 99 -10.07 -2.35 -4.80
C GLY A 99 -11.15 -3.41 -4.56
N THR A 100 -11.62 -4.09 -5.60
CA THR A 100 -12.66 -5.14 -5.51
C THR A 100 -12.32 -6.21 -4.47
N ILE A 101 -11.06 -6.62 -4.35
CA ILE A 101 -10.61 -7.60 -3.34
C ILE A 101 -10.78 -7.06 -1.92
N TYR A 102 -10.56 -5.77 -1.69
CA TYR A 102 -10.73 -5.14 -0.39
C TYR A 102 -12.21 -5.05 -0.03
N GLN A 103 -13.07 -4.69 -0.99
CA GLN A 103 -14.51 -4.66 -0.80
C GLN A 103 -15.05 -6.06 -0.48
N ALA A 104 -14.59 -7.10 -1.20
CA ALA A 104 -14.98 -8.50 -0.98
C ALA A 104 -14.52 -9.04 0.39
N THR A 105 -13.53 -8.42 1.02
CA THR A 105 -13.00 -8.78 2.35
C THR A 105 -13.37 -7.78 3.44
N ASN A 106 -14.37 -6.93 3.20
CA ASN A 106 -14.94 -5.97 4.17
C ASN A 106 -13.94 -4.93 4.71
N TRP A 107 -13.01 -4.47 3.87
CA TRP A 107 -12.16 -3.34 4.21
C TRP A 107 -12.95 -2.04 4.17
N TYR A 108 -12.58 -1.09 4.99
CA TYR A 108 -13.15 0.26 4.96
C TYR A 108 -12.46 1.10 3.90
N TYR A 109 -13.24 1.73 3.03
CA TYR A 109 -12.75 2.69 2.05
C TYR A 109 -12.61 4.07 2.68
N LEU A 110 -11.44 4.68 2.61
CA LEU A 110 -11.18 6.00 3.18
C LEU A 110 -11.12 7.14 2.15
N GLY A 111 -11.27 6.82 0.88
CA GLY A 111 -11.24 7.83 -0.18
C GLY A 111 -10.05 7.71 -1.10
N GLU A 112 -9.93 8.71 -1.96
CA GLU A 112 -8.85 8.82 -2.94
C GLU A 112 -7.83 9.85 -2.45
N PHE A 113 -6.57 9.55 -2.70
CA PHE A 113 -5.47 10.39 -2.29
C PHE A 113 -4.56 10.66 -3.47
N ALA A 114 -4.23 11.91 -3.67
CA ALA A 114 -3.26 12.29 -4.69
C ALA A 114 -1.93 11.61 -4.41
N SER A 115 -1.32 11.05 -5.44
CA SER A 115 0.04 10.54 -5.37
C SER A 115 0.99 11.48 -6.12
N GLU A 116 2.27 11.28 -5.91
CA GLU A 116 3.34 11.98 -6.59
C GLU A 116 4.23 10.94 -7.27
N ARG A 117 4.53 11.13 -8.54
CA ARG A 117 5.46 10.25 -9.28
C ARG A 117 6.91 10.58 -8.93
N GLY A 118 7.20 11.83 -8.61
CA GLY A 118 8.53 12.33 -8.31
C GLY A 118 8.70 13.79 -8.74
N ILE A 119 9.95 14.19 -8.85
CA ILE A 119 10.32 15.53 -9.33
C ILE A 119 11.07 15.37 -10.67
N MET A 120 10.66 16.13 -11.67
CA MET A 120 11.43 16.32 -12.89
C MET A 120 12.63 17.19 -12.54
N LEU A 121 13.83 16.65 -12.68
CA LEU A 121 15.08 17.31 -12.33
C LEU A 121 16.10 17.07 -13.43
N ASN A 122 16.60 18.15 -14.06
CA ASN A 122 17.51 18.08 -15.22
C ASN A 122 16.96 17.15 -16.32
N GLY A 123 15.67 17.25 -16.64
CA GLY A 123 15.01 16.44 -17.66
C GLY A 123 14.76 14.98 -17.27
N LYS A 124 15.06 14.58 -16.02
CA LYS A 124 14.87 13.21 -15.54
C LYS A 124 13.87 13.14 -14.40
N LEU A 125 12.85 12.29 -14.53
CA LEU A 125 11.93 12.00 -13.43
C LEU A 125 12.65 11.23 -12.32
N THR A 126 12.78 11.84 -11.15
CA THR A 126 13.53 11.30 -10.01
C THR A 126 12.63 11.22 -8.78
N HIS A 127 12.70 10.09 -8.08
CA HIS A 127 11.91 9.89 -6.86
C HIS A 127 12.42 10.77 -5.72
N ARG A 128 11.53 11.37 -4.93
CA ARG A 128 11.90 12.26 -3.81
C ARG A 128 12.94 11.67 -2.85
N ARG A 129 12.85 10.37 -2.54
CA ARG A 129 13.83 9.73 -1.65
C ARG A 129 15.25 9.77 -2.22
N SER A 130 15.39 9.53 -3.53
CA SER A 130 16.69 9.59 -4.20
C SER A 130 17.26 11.02 -4.21
N ILE A 131 16.38 12.01 -4.41
CA ILE A 131 16.75 13.42 -4.34
C ILE A 131 17.19 13.78 -2.92
N ASN A 132 16.38 13.41 -1.92
CA ASN A 132 16.69 13.68 -0.52
C ASN A 132 17.99 12.99 -0.06
N SER A 133 18.23 11.76 -0.51
CA SER A 133 19.49 11.05 -0.23
C SER A 133 20.71 11.75 -0.85
N LYS A 134 20.54 12.38 -2.03
CA LYS A 134 21.64 13.05 -2.74
C LYS A 134 21.91 14.46 -2.23
N TYR A 135 20.87 15.23 -1.91
CA TYR A 135 20.98 16.66 -1.62
C TYR A 135 20.60 17.03 -0.18
N GLY A 136 20.21 16.06 0.66
CA GLY A 136 19.75 16.31 2.03
C GLY A 136 18.34 16.90 2.12
N THR A 137 17.76 17.29 0.98
CA THR A 137 16.42 17.86 0.88
C THR A 137 15.75 17.46 -0.44
N SER A 138 14.43 17.53 -0.48
CA SER A 138 13.62 17.40 -1.71
C SER A 138 12.58 18.52 -1.83
N THR A 139 12.82 19.64 -1.14
CA THR A 139 11.97 20.83 -1.23
C THR A 139 12.10 21.46 -2.61
N ILE A 140 10.99 21.72 -3.28
CA ILE A 140 11.01 22.15 -4.68
C ILE A 140 11.69 23.52 -4.87
N ASP A 141 11.46 24.46 -3.95
CA ASP A 141 12.03 25.79 -4.05
C ASP A 141 13.56 25.76 -3.89
N TRP A 142 14.07 24.96 -2.95
CA TRP A 142 15.50 24.74 -2.79
C TRP A 142 16.11 24.10 -4.04
N LEU A 143 15.44 23.12 -4.64
CA LEU A 143 15.91 22.47 -5.86
C LEU A 143 15.94 23.43 -7.05
N ARG A 144 14.95 24.33 -7.16
CA ARG A 144 14.94 25.37 -8.21
C ARG A 144 16.07 26.36 -8.06
N GLU A 145 16.42 26.71 -6.85
CA GLU A 145 17.47 27.68 -6.56
C GLU A 145 18.86 27.07 -6.77
N HIS A 146 19.08 25.80 -6.39
CA HIS A 146 20.43 25.24 -6.26
C HIS A 146 20.77 24.15 -7.28
N VAL A 147 19.78 23.56 -7.99
CA VAL A 147 20.01 22.38 -8.84
C VAL A 147 19.45 22.56 -10.25
N ASP A 148 18.19 22.94 -10.37
CA ASP A 148 17.51 23.07 -11.66
C ASP A 148 16.35 24.07 -11.54
N PRO A 149 16.46 25.27 -12.13
CA PRO A 149 15.40 26.27 -12.10
C PRO A 149 14.07 25.79 -12.68
N LYS A 150 14.09 24.73 -13.51
CA LYS A 150 12.90 24.11 -14.11
C LYS A 150 12.37 22.93 -13.30
N ALA A 151 12.90 22.67 -12.10
CA ALA A 151 12.42 21.58 -11.28
C ALA A 151 10.91 21.70 -11.01
N GLU A 152 10.17 20.62 -11.24
CA GLU A 152 8.73 20.58 -11.01
C GLU A 152 8.28 19.24 -10.42
N VAL A 153 7.25 19.29 -9.57
CA VAL A 153 6.62 18.11 -9.00
C VAL A 153 5.72 17.48 -10.04
N ILE A 154 6.00 16.25 -10.41
CA ILE A 154 5.14 15.48 -11.33
C ILE A 154 4.09 14.75 -10.51
N LYS A 155 2.86 15.17 -10.66
CA LYS A 155 1.70 14.52 -10.04
C LYS A 155 1.56 13.10 -10.57
N GLY A 156 1.32 12.19 -9.66
CA GLY A 156 0.90 10.84 -9.98
C GLY A 156 -0.61 10.76 -10.03
N GLU A 157 -1.11 9.59 -10.39
CA GLU A 157 -2.54 9.35 -10.32
C GLU A 157 -3.01 9.12 -8.89
N THR A 158 -4.31 9.32 -8.67
CA THR A 158 -4.91 9.09 -7.36
C THR A 158 -4.88 7.62 -6.98
N LYS A 159 -4.53 7.34 -5.74
CA LYS A 159 -4.60 6.01 -5.14
C LYS A 159 -5.82 5.92 -4.23
N ILE A 160 -6.48 4.79 -4.28
CA ILE A 160 -7.65 4.48 -3.46
C ILE A 160 -7.17 3.82 -2.17
N LYS A 161 -7.44 4.43 -1.02
CA LYS A 161 -6.99 3.92 0.29
C LYS A 161 -8.05 3.06 0.93
N TYR A 162 -7.65 1.86 1.32
CA TYR A 162 -8.44 0.92 2.09
C TYR A 162 -7.75 0.59 3.40
N VAL A 163 -8.54 0.32 4.44
CA VAL A 163 -8.02 -0.10 5.75
C VAL A 163 -8.82 -1.27 6.31
N PHE A 164 -8.12 -2.15 7.02
CA PHE A 164 -8.70 -3.29 7.69
C PHE A 164 -8.30 -3.30 9.18
N PRO A 165 -9.24 -3.09 10.11
CA PRO A 165 -8.95 -3.16 11.54
C PRO A 165 -8.80 -4.62 11.99
N LEU A 166 -7.63 -4.98 12.49
CA LEU A 166 -7.38 -6.26 13.15
C LEU A 166 -7.85 -6.23 14.62
N ASP A 167 -7.84 -5.04 15.23
CA ASP A 167 -8.30 -4.80 16.58
C ASP A 167 -9.68 -4.12 16.57
N LYS A 168 -10.65 -4.72 17.25
CA LYS A 168 -12.01 -4.19 17.36
C LYS A 168 -12.07 -2.77 17.96
N ARG A 169 -11.11 -2.40 18.82
CA ARG A 169 -11.00 -1.05 19.42
C ARG A 169 -10.81 0.05 18.38
N CYS A 170 -10.23 -0.27 17.21
CA CYS A 170 -10.03 0.68 16.12
C CYS A 170 -11.29 0.86 15.26
N MET A 171 -12.24 -0.07 15.31
CA MET A 171 -13.37 -0.13 14.36
C MET A 171 -14.24 1.13 14.41
N LYS A 172 -14.52 1.67 15.61
CA LYS A 172 -15.37 2.86 15.75
C LYS A 172 -14.76 4.07 15.04
N THR A 173 -13.47 4.32 15.25
CA THR A 173 -12.73 5.42 14.61
C THR A 173 -12.63 5.21 13.10
N ILE A 174 -12.29 4.00 12.66
CA ILE A 174 -12.18 3.70 11.23
C ILE A 174 -13.54 3.84 10.53
N LYS A 175 -14.62 3.36 11.15
CA LYS A 175 -15.97 3.47 10.60
C LYS A 175 -16.40 4.94 10.45
N SER A 176 -16.06 5.82 11.40
CA SER A 176 -16.38 7.26 11.28
C SER A 176 -15.60 7.97 10.15
N MET A 177 -14.45 7.44 9.75
CA MET A 177 -13.64 7.95 8.64
C MET A 177 -14.01 7.33 7.29
N SER A 178 -14.79 6.25 7.28
CA SER A 178 -15.09 5.49 6.08
C SER A 178 -16.10 6.21 5.17
N LYS A 179 -15.95 5.98 3.88
CA LYS A 179 -16.84 6.47 2.83
C LYS A 179 -17.54 5.29 2.14
N PRO A 180 -18.66 5.54 1.44
CA PRO A 180 -19.25 4.55 0.56
C PRO A 180 -18.24 4.07 -0.49
N TYR A 181 -18.27 2.78 -0.81
CA TYR A 181 -17.36 2.23 -1.83
C TYR A 181 -17.49 2.96 -3.17
N PRO A 182 -16.40 3.13 -3.90
CA PRO A 182 -16.45 3.68 -5.25
C PRO A 182 -17.29 2.77 -6.15
N LYS A 183 -18.17 3.36 -6.93
CA LYS A 183 -18.94 2.64 -7.96
C LYS A 183 -17.99 2.23 -9.09
N ARG A 184 -18.32 1.11 -9.72
CA ARG A 184 -17.67 0.64 -10.95
C ARG A 184 -17.98 1.57 -12.11
#